data_e5ce6f9b6f677c8b7a12e9899b9a3575
#
_entry.id   e5ce6f9b6f677c8b7a12e9899b9a3575
#
_cell.length_a   1.000
_cell.length_b   1.000
_cell.length_c   1.000
_cell.angle_alpha   90.00
_cell.angle_beta   90.00
_cell.angle_gamma   90.00
#
_symmetry.space_group_name_H-M   'P 1'
#
loop_
_entity.id
_entity.type
_entity.pdbx_description
1 polymer ?
#
loop_
_entity_poly.entity_id
_entity_poly.type
_entity_poly.pdbx_seq_one_letter_code
_entity_poly.pdbx_strand_id
1 'polypeptide(L)'
;VFDAVQFSRWGRFSIGEATAGVTVSTRSGNVNRTQNNWSPWASVALEPDPGCASCSGGKVTSPAARFVQYRLEFTPSGSVLPALSEADLAWLPRNVAPTLEEIEIAPANYRFPVPVAPPPSSPSPATLSLPALGVHHQASVPPVVEPASTAQTLTYSKGTIGARWAATDENGDPLVYRVEIRGLGEPNWLPLKDKVREKYIDIDSTAFPDGEYELRVTASDEPGNPEGEALTATLVSDPFLIDNTPPVIGGLTATRSASGVRVRWHAQDARSNITRAEYSINGGEWKLVAPVGGLSDSLEEDYDVTIPAAAADGAMIAVRVTDDFDNSSVGRVYAKP
;
A
#
# COMPACT_ATOMS: atom_id res chain seq x y z
N VAL A 1 5.72 40.07 -2.20
CA VAL A 1 5.99 38.86 -2.97
C VAL A 1 5.43 37.69 -2.19
N PHE A 2 4.60 36.92 -2.83
CA PHE A 2 4.05 35.66 -2.32
C PHE A 2 4.78 34.48 -2.99
N ASP A 3 5.15 33.48 -2.21
CA ASP A 3 5.77 32.23 -2.67
C ASP A 3 4.73 31.10 -2.58
N ALA A 4 4.33 30.56 -3.71
CA ALA A 4 3.45 29.41 -3.77
C ALA A 4 4.15 28.06 -3.52
N VAL A 5 5.45 28.11 -3.19
CA VAL A 5 6.35 26.96 -2.96
C VAL A 5 6.61 26.16 -4.24
N GLN A 6 5.59 25.97 -5.05
CA GLN A 6 5.63 25.23 -6.32
C GLN A 6 5.19 26.12 -7.49
N PHE A 7 5.49 25.65 -8.71
CA PHE A 7 4.98 26.30 -9.93
C PHE A 7 3.46 26.23 -9.95
N SER A 8 2.79 27.40 -9.97
CA SER A 8 1.36 27.55 -9.77
C SER A 8 0.69 28.41 -10.82
N ARG A 9 -0.57 28.12 -11.10
CA ARG A 9 -1.47 28.98 -11.87
C ARG A 9 -2.18 29.92 -10.92
N TRP A 10 -2.28 31.20 -11.33
CA TRP A 10 -2.98 32.23 -10.57
C TRP A 10 -4.44 32.27 -10.95
N GLY A 11 -5.32 32.27 -9.97
CA GLY A 11 -6.75 32.29 -10.13
C GLY A 11 -7.33 33.71 -10.01
N ARG A 12 -8.29 33.89 -9.10
CA ARG A 12 -8.96 35.15 -8.82
C ARG A 12 -8.18 35.94 -7.74
N PHE A 13 -7.98 37.22 -7.96
CA PHE A 13 -7.58 38.17 -6.92
C PHE A 13 -8.85 38.85 -6.41
N SER A 14 -9.10 38.82 -5.11
CA SER A 14 -10.27 39.42 -4.46
C SER A 14 -9.85 40.48 -3.45
N ILE A 15 -10.64 41.53 -3.35
CA ILE A 15 -10.47 42.57 -2.32
C ILE A 15 -11.78 42.73 -1.57
N GLY A 16 -11.72 42.80 -0.23
CA GLY A 16 -12.87 42.97 0.66
C GLY A 16 -12.97 44.39 1.22
N GLU A 17 -14.20 44.88 1.43
CA GLU A 17 -14.50 46.20 2.00
C GLU A 17 -13.74 47.34 1.33
N ALA A 18 -13.55 47.25 0.02
CA ALA A 18 -12.85 48.24 -0.75
C ALA A 18 -13.69 49.44 -1.08
N THR A 19 -13.22 50.63 -0.80
CA THR A 19 -13.81 51.89 -1.30
C THR A 19 -13.39 52.13 -2.75
N ALA A 20 -14.12 52.98 -3.47
CA ALA A 20 -13.76 53.37 -4.84
C ALA A 20 -12.33 53.96 -4.91
N GLY A 21 -11.61 53.67 -6.01
CA GLY A 21 -10.26 54.19 -6.24
C GLY A 21 -9.13 53.22 -5.89
N VAL A 22 -9.41 51.93 -5.68
CA VAL A 22 -8.39 50.89 -5.54
C VAL A 22 -8.22 50.18 -6.90
N THR A 23 -6.97 50.11 -7.37
CA THR A 23 -6.60 49.31 -8.54
C THR A 23 -5.57 48.26 -8.17
N VAL A 24 -5.63 47.10 -8.81
CA VAL A 24 -4.77 45.96 -8.56
C VAL A 24 -3.99 45.62 -9.83
N SER A 25 -2.71 45.41 -9.67
CA SER A 25 -1.84 44.85 -10.71
C SER A 25 -1.01 43.71 -10.14
N THR A 26 -0.74 42.72 -10.97
CA THR A 26 0.07 41.56 -10.61
C THR A 26 1.20 41.33 -11.60
N ARG A 27 2.25 40.67 -11.16
CA ARG A 27 3.31 40.10 -12.00
C ARG A 27 3.84 38.83 -11.35
N SER A 28 4.44 37.95 -12.13
CA SER A 28 4.93 36.64 -11.64
C SER A 28 6.33 36.33 -12.13
N GLY A 29 7.01 35.43 -11.42
CA GLY A 29 8.36 34.99 -11.74
C GLY A 29 8.76 33.71 -10.99
N ASN A 30 9.82 33.05 -11.48
CA ASN A 30 10.30 31.79 -10.90
C ASN A 30 11.51 31.95 -9.95
N VAL A 31 11.98 33.17 -9.76
CA VAL A 31 13.10 33.48 -8.88
C VAL A 31 12.69 34.60 -7.92
N ASN A 32 12.99 34.47 -6.63
CA ASN A 32 12.69 35.49 -5.63
C ASN A 32 13.64 36.68 -5.73
N ARG A 33 13.78 37.24 -6.95
CA ARG A 33 14.52 38.48 -7.26
C ARG A 33 13.70 39.25 -8.27
N THR A 34 12.93 40.20 -7.82
CA THR A 34 11.97 40.97 -8.62
C THR A 34 12.58 41.83 -9.73
N GLN A 35 13.87 41.89 -9.82
CA GLN A 35 14.61 42.67 -10.82
C GLN A 35 14.89 41.91 -12.12
N ASN A 36 14.86 40.56 -12.07
CA ASN A 36 15.21 39.70 -13.21
C ASN A 36 14.17 38.62 -13.41
N ASN A 37 13.84 38.33 -14.68
CA ASN A 37 12.99 37.22 -15.08
C ASN A 37 11.56 37.22 -14.51
N TRP A 38 11.00 38.40 -14.31
CA TRP A 38 9.60 38.58 -13.95
C TRP A 38 8.78 39.05 -15.14
N SER A 39 7.50 38.64 -15.17
CA SER A 39 6.58 39.14 -16.18
C SER A 39 6.38 40.67 -16.05
N PRO A 40 5.93 41.36 -17.09
CA PRO A 40 5.40 42.70 -16.95
C PRO A 40 4.25 42.77 -15.95
N TRP A 41 3.98 43.96 -15.41
CA TRP A 41 2.80 44.20 -14.62
C TRP A 41 1.55 44.08 -15.48
N ALA A 42 0.56 43.32 -15.02
CA ALA A 42 -0.74 43.15 -15.63
C ALA A 42 -1.83 43.62 -14.68
N SER A 43 -2.70 44.48 -15.14
CA SER A 43 -3.86 44.96 -14.36
C SER A 43 -4.88 43.86 -14.17
N VAL A 44 -5.46 43.78 -12.98
CA VAL A 44 -6.61 42.92 -12.67
C VAL A 44 -7.90 43.74 -12.85
N ALA A 45 -8.73 43.29 -13.77
CA ALA A 45 -10.05 43.90 -13.95
C ALA A 45 -10.98 43.48 -12.80
N LEU A 46 -11.21 44.40 -11.87
CA LEU A 46 -12.04 44.14 -10.69
C LEU A 46 -13.54 44.27 -11.07
N GLU A 47 -14.31 43.24 -10.77
CA GLU A 47 -15.77 43.19 -10.93
C GLU A 47 -16.40 42.95 -9.55
N PRO A 48 -17.59 43.52 -9.27
CA PRO A 48 -18.30 43.28 -8.03
C PRO A 48 -18.53 41.76 -7.82
N ASP A 49 -18.40 41.30 -6.59
CA ASP A 49 -18.69 39.91 -6.24
C ASP A 49 -20.17 39.75 -5.92
N PRO A 50 -20.90 38.86 -6.64
CA PRO A 50 -22.35 38.68 -6.40
C PRO A 50 -22.68 38.19 -4.98
N GLY A 51 -21.71 37.54 -4.30
CA GLY A 51 -21.88 37.03 -2.94
C GLY A 51 -21.52 37.99 -1.82
N CYS A 52 -20.96 39.18 -2.15
CA CYS A 52 -20.48 40.14 -1.16
C CYS A 52 -20.64 41.58 -1.68
N ALA A 53 -21.51 42.35 -1.07
CA ALA A 53 -21.86 43.70 -1.54
C ALA A 53 -20.69 44.70 -1.54
N SER A 54 -19.66 44.47 -0.72
CA SER A 54 -18.47 45.31 -0.57
C SER A 54 -17.19 44.68 -1.13
N CYS A 55 -17.32 43.51 -1.80
CA CYS A 55 -16.14 42.78 -2.36
C CYS A 55 -16.10 42.97 -3.88
N SER A 56 -14.88 42.99 -4.40
CA SER A 56 -14.61 42.97 -5.83
C SER A 56 -13.49 42.01 -6.13
N GLY A 57 -13.45 41.41 -7.30
CA GLY A 57 -12.34 40.55 -7.66
C GLY A 57 -12.26 40.34 -9.17
N GLY A 58 -11.11 39.89 -9.62
CA GLY A 58 -10.86 39.69 -11.03
C GLY A 58 -9.84 38.55 -11.29
N LYS A 59 -9.88 38.03 -12.52
CA LYS A 59 -8.93 37.01 -12.95
C LYS A 59 -7.53 37.58 -13.08
N VAL A 60 -6.54 36.93 -12.47
CA VAL A 60 -5.13 37.24 -12.64
C VAL A 60 -4.66 36.74 -14.00
N THR A 61 -4.05 37.63 -14.79
CA THR A 61 -3.54 37.32 -16.14
C THR A 61 -2.03 37.15 -16.19
N SER A 62 -1.34 37.34 -15.06
CA SER A 62 0.10 37.06 -14.94
C SER A 62 0.38 35.59 -15.25
N PRO A 63 1.49 35.24 -15.96
CA PRO A 63 1.81 33.86 -16.29
C PRO A 63 1.96 32.99 -15.05
N ALA A 64 1.74 31.66 -15.21
CA ALA A 64 2.01 30.69 -14.17
C ALA A 64 3.49 30.73 -13.75
N ALA A 65 3.76 30.72 -12.46
CA ALA A 65 5.10 30.77 -11.87
C ALA A 65 5.08 30.39 -10.40
N ARG A 66 6.24 30.23 -9.75
CA ARG A 66 6.34 29.99 -8.31
C ARG A 66 6.00 31.23 -7.45
N PHE A 67 6.42 32.40 -7.92
CA PHE A 67 6.24 33.65 -7.16
C PHE A 67 5.28 34.58 -7.87
N VAL A 68 4.45 35.30 -7.09
CA VAL A 68 3.63 36.40 -7.57
C VAL A 68 3.90 37.64 -6.71
N GLN A 69 3.87 38.80 -7.33
CA GLN A 69 3.86 40.10 -6.67
C GLN A 69 2.58 40.80 -7.10
N TYR A 70 1.89 41.36 -6.14
CA TYR A 70 0.78 42.28 -6.40
C TYR A 70 1.15 43.70 -5.98
N ARG A 71 0.50 44.67 -6.60
CA ARG A 71 0.61 46.10 -6.31
C ARG A 71 -0.81 46.65 -6.23
N LEU A 72 -1.07 47.32 -5.13
CA LEU A 72 -2.30 48.05 -4.88
C LEU A 72 -2.01 49.54 -5.03
N GLU A 73 -2.78 50.23 -5.86
CA GLU A 73 -2.68 51.66 -6.03
C GLU A 73 -3.99 52.32 -5.56
N PHE A 74 -3.85 53.32 -4.74
CA PHE A 74 -4.94 54.02 -4.08
C PHE A 74 -5.05 55.42 -4.65
N THR A 75 -6.13 55.70 -5.40
CA THR A 75 -6.36 57.03 -5.99
C THR A 75 -7.51 57.71 -5.24
N PRO A 76 -7.23 58.80 -4.48
CA PRO A 76 -8.30 59.55 -3.80
C PRO A 76 -9.33 60.08 -4.74
N SER A 77 -10.61 60.06 -4.35
CA SER A 77 -11.72 60.67 -5.07
C SER A 77 -12.34 61.76 -4.19
N GLY A 78 -11.98 63.00 -4.46
CA GLY A 78 -12.38 64.14 -3.64
C GLY A 78 -11.76 64.08 -2.23
N SER A 79 -12.58 64.15 -1.20
CA SER A 79 -12.15 64.06 0.21
C SER A 79 -12.19 62.61 0.76
N VAL A 80 -12.58 61.63 -0.03
CA VAL A 80 -12.64 60.23 0.39
C VAL A 80 -11.31 59.55 0.08
N LEU A 81 -10.67 59.00 1.12
CA LEU A 81 -9.46 58.18 0.99
C LEU A 81 -9.85 56.74 0.70
N PRO A 82 -9.26 56.14 -0.33
CA PRO A 82 -9.49 54.73 -0.58
C PRO A 82 -8.94 53.83 0.52
N ALA A 83 -9.66 52.81 0.90
CA ALA A 83 -9.25 51.82 1.88
C ALA A 83 -9.72 50.41 1.45
N LEU A 84 -9.07 49.41 1.92
CA LEU A 84 -9.51 48.00 1.83
C LEU A 84 -9.12 47.28 3.12
N SER A 85 -9.90 46.28 3.51
CA SER A 85 -9.65 45.45 4.70
C SER A 85 -8.95 44.16 4.41
N GLU A 86 -9.17 43.59 3.22
CA GLU A 86 -8.74 42.23 2.86
C GLU A 86 -8.31 42.17 1.41
N ALA A 87 -7.29 41.32 1.14
CA ALA A 87 -6.83 41.02 -0.22
C ALA A 87 -6.42 39.55 -0.30
N ASP A 88 -7.15 38.78 -1.11
CA ASP A 88 -6.96 37.37 -1.30
C ASP A 88 -6.53 37.04 -2.73
N LEU A 89 -5.70 36.03 -2.85
CA LEU A 89 -5.27 35.49 -4.11
C LEU A 89 -5.46 33.97 -4.12
N ALA A 90 -6.33 33.49 -5.00
CA ALA A 90 -6.44 32.07 -5.27
C ALA A 90 -5.33 31.60 -6.21
N TRP A 91 -4.76 30.45 -5.93
CA TRP A 91 -3.77 29.81 -6.80
C TRP A 91 -3.96 28.30 -6.79
N LEU A 92 -3.49 27.64 -7.85
CA LEU A 92 -3.50 26.19 -7.99
C LEU A 92 -2.09 25.73 -8.34
N PRO A 93 -1.41 24.93 -7.49
CA PRO A 93 -0.16 24.33 -7.83
C PRO A 93 -0.27 23.47 -9.10
N ARG A 94 0.84 23.32 -9.83
CA ARG A 94 0.88 22.39 -10.94
C ARG A 94 0.72 20.98 -10.40
N ASN A 95 -0.21 20.24 -10.96
CA ASN A 95 -0.34 18.83 -10.64
C ASN A 95 0.87 18.03 -11.11
N VAL A 96 1.37 17.12 -10.27
CA VAL A 96 2.46 16.19 -10.51
C VAL A 96 1.89 14.78 -10.34
N ALA A 97 2.22 13.89 -11.27
CA ALA A 97 1.72 12.52 -11.20
C ALA A 97 2.18 11.83 -9.92
N PRO A 98 1.33 10.99 -9.31
CA PRO A 98 1.73 10.17 -8.17
C PRO A 98 2.92 9.27 -8.53
N THR A 99 3.65 8.84 -7.50
CA THR A 99 4.76 7.89 -7.66
C THR A 99 4.39 6.59 -6.97
N LEU A 100 4.53 5.47 -7.67
CA LEU A 100 4.47 4.11 -7.14
C LEU A 100 5.89 3.56 -7.06
N GLU A 101 6.33 3.13 -5.87
CA GLU A 101 7.71 2.72 -5.63
C GLU A 101 7.87 1.21 -5.64
N GLU A 102 6.93 0.47 -5.05
CA GLU A 102 7.02 -0.96 -4.84
C GLU A 102 5.62 -1.58 -4.73
N ILE A 103 5.48 -2.81 -5.22
CA ILE A 103 4.36 -3.71 -4.93
C ILE A 103 4.94 -4.95 -4.27
N GLU A 104 4.57 -5.19 -3.03
CA GLU A 104 4.98 -6.36 -2.25
C GLU A 104 3.85 -7.38 -2.23
N ILE A 105 4.18 -8.63 -2.57
CA ILE A 105 3.26 -9.77 -2.54
C ILE A 105 3.60 -10.61 -1.30
N ALA A 106 2.61 -10.88 -0.47
CA ALA A 106 2.77 -11.79 0.65
C ALA A 106 2.96 -13.24 0.17
N PRO A 107 3.64 -14.10 0.95
CA PRO A 107 3.64 -15.53 0.69
C PRO A 107 2.22 -16.09 0.60
N ALA A 108 2.04 -17.20 -0.12
CA ALA A 108 0.76 -17.89 -0.21
C ALA A 108 0.17 -18.16 1.18
N ASN A 109 -1.14 -18.03 1.31
CA ASN A 109 -1.87 -18.17 2.57
C ASN A 109 -1.56 -17.12 3.63
N TYR A 110 -0.98 -15.97 3.24
CA TYR A 110 -0.75 -14.85 4.14
C TYR A 110 -1.32 -13.55 3.58
N ARG A 111 -1.74 -12.68 4.48
CA ARG A 111 -2.17 -11.32 4.18
C ARG A 111 -1.46 -10.31 5.08
N PHE A 112 -1.39 -9.10 4.60
CA PHE A 112 -0.88 -7.98 5.40
C PHE A 112 -1.88 -7.60 6.49
N PRO A 113 -1.40 -7.23 7.70
CA PRO A 113 -2.29 -6.77 8.76
C PRO A 113 -2.99 -5.48 8.32
N VAL A 114 -4.28 -5.41 8.57
CA VAL A 114 -5.05 -4.18 8.38
C VAL A 114 -4.51 -3.13 9.37
N PRO A 115 -4.13 -1.93 8.92
CA PRO A 115 -3.74 -0.86 9.83
C PRO A 115 -4.89 -0.58 10.80
N VAL A 116 -4.71 -0.93 12.07
CA VAL A 116 -5.67 -0.56 13.11
C VAL A 116 -5.41 0.91 13.43
N ALA A 117 -6.41 1.76 13.24
CA ALA A 117 -6.32 3.14 13.70
C ALA A 117 -5.97 3.12 15.20
N PRO A 118 -4.97 3.90 15.65
CA PRO A 118 -4.67 3.97 17.07
C PRO A 118 -5.96 4.38 17.81
N PRO A 119 -6.26 3.75 18.96
CA PRO A 119 -7.42 4.16 19.74
C PRO A 119 -7.31 5.66 20.00
N PRO A 120 -8.42 6.43 19.94
CA PRO A 120 -8.38 7.85 20.24
C PRO A 120 -7.69 8.02 21.59
N SER A 121 -6.57 8.73 21.59
CA SER A 121 -5.85 9.03 22.81
C SER A 121 -6.83 9.78 23.72
N SER A 122 -7.33 9.11 24.75
CA SER A 122 -8.07 9.78 25.81
C SER A 122 -7.14 10.87 26.35
N PRO A 123 -7.57 12.13 26.46
CA PRO A 123 -6.75 13.16 27.08
C PRO A 123 -6.40 12.66 28.48
N SER A 124 -5.14 12.30 28.67
CA SER A 124 -4.64 12.03 30.03
C SER A 124 -4.94 13.25 30.86
N PRO A 125 -5.56 13.14 32.04
CA PRO A 125 -5.73 14.27 32.92
C PRO A 125 -4.34 14.85 33.18
N ALA A 126 -4.18 16.14 32.89
CA ALA A 126 -2.93 16.84 33.11
C ALA A 126 -2.60 16.76 34.62
N THR A 127 -1.76 15.83 35.00
CA THR A 127 -1.15 15.79 36.31
C THR A 127 -0.13 16.90 36.38
N LEU A 128 -0.50 18.02 37.00
CA LEU A 128 0.44 19.05 37.41
C LEU A 128 1.38 18.45 38.47
N SER A 129 2.54 17.98 38.06
CA SER A 129 3.60 17.65 39.01
C SER A 129 4.30 18.97 39.42
N LEU A 130 4.08 19.37 40.65
CA LEU A 130 4.85 20.46 41.26
C LEU A 130 6.33 20.02 41.41
N PRO A 131 7.30 20.85 41.03
CA PRO A 131 8.71 20.51 41.21
C PRO A 131 9.03 20.36 42.71
N ALA A 132 9.69 19.26 43.06
CA ALA A 132 10.22 19.02 44.37
C ALA A 132 11.30 20.07 44.70
N LEU A 133 11.12 20.80 45.73
CA LEU A 133 12.10 21.76 46.26
C LEU A 133 13.32 20.99 46.81
N GLY A 134 14.46 21.15 46.17
CA GLY A 134 15.76 20.85 46.75
C GLY A 134 16.44 19.50 46.37
N VAL A 135 16.61 19.21 45.10
CA VAL A 135 17.57 18.16 44.68
C VAL A 135 18.37 18.63 43.48
N HIS A 136 19.69 18.55 43.58
CA HIS A 136 20.63 18.86 42.52
C HIS A 136 20.40 17.99 41.29
N HIS A 137 20.22 18.59 40.12
CA HIS A 137 20.05 17.92 38.87
C HIS A 137 21.35 17.26 38.40
N GLN A 138 21.43 15.92 38.47
CA GLN A 138 22.18 15.20 37.48
C GLN A 138 21.33 15.11 36.23
N ALA A 139 21.82 15.63 35.12
CA ALA A 139 21.17 15.54 33.83
C ALA A 139 21.16 14.06 33.40
N SER A 140 20.05 13.38 33.62
CA SER A 140 19.77 12.09 32.99
C SER A 140 19.33 12.37 31.56
N VAL A 141 20.16 12.00 30.60
CA VAL A 141 19.79 11.93 29.20
C VAL A 141 18.57 10.96 29.11
N PRO A 142 17.42 11.39 28.59
CA PRO A 142 16.32 10.46 28.40
C PRO A 142 16.78 9.34 27.45
N PRO A 143 16.46 8.08 27.71
CA PRO A 143 16.75 7.02 26.75
C PRO A 143 16.07 7.38 25.43
N VAL A 144 16.85 7.42 24.35
CA VAL A 144 16.33 7.46 22.98
C VAL A 144 15.53 6.18 22.84
N VAL A 145 14.22 6.30 22.92
CA VAL A 145 13.31 5.21 22.51
C VAL A 145 13.43 5.18 21.00
N GLU A 146 14.29 4.31 20.49
CA GLU A 146 14.22 3.92 19.09
C GLU A 146 12.77 3.47 18.85
N PRO A 147 12.09 4.00 17.81
CA PRO A 147 10.80 3.48 17.46
C PRO A 147 11.01 1.99 17.17
N ALA A 148 10.46 1.13 18.04
CA ALA A 148 10.43 -0.29 17.78
C ALA A 148 9.86 -0.44 16.36
N SER A 149 10.67 -0.93 15.44
CA SER A 149 10.19 -1.32 14.13
C SER A 149 9.14 -2.38 14.41
N THR A 150 7.88 -2.00 14.36
CA THR A 150 6.77 -2.93 14.41
C THR A 150 6.85 -3.71 13.11
N ALA A 151 7.63 -4.80 13.14
CA ALA A 151 7.57 -5.81 12.10
C ALA A 151 6.10 -6.23 12.03
N GLN A 152 5.40 -5.76 11.02
CA GLN A 152 3.99 -6.09 10.84
C GLN A 152 3.94 -7.58 10.54
N THR A 153 3.48 -8.35 11.52
CA THR A 153 3.38 -9.80 11.40
C THR A 153 2.28 -10.15 10.41
N LEU A 154 2.64 -10.85 9.34
CA LEU A 154 1.67 -11.38 8.38
C LEU A 154 0.65 -12.27 9.09
N THR A 155 -0.60 -12.20 8.68
CA THR A 155 -1.68 -13.02 9.23
C THR A 155 -1.96 -14.19 8.28
N TYR A 156 -1.92 -15.41 8.83
CA TYR A 156 -2.27 -16.61 8.06
C TYR A 156 -3.74 -16.62 7.68
N SER A 157 -4.02 -16.86 6.40
CA SER A 157 -5.37 -16.96 5.83
C SER A 157 -5.33 -17.88 4.61
N LYS A 158 -5.69 -19.16 4.79
CA LYS A 158 -5.62 -20.15 3.70
C LYS A 158 -6.41 -19.70 2.48
N GLY A 159 -5.83 -19.91 1.28
CA GLY A 159 -6.41 -19.51 0.00
C GLY A 159 -6.35 -18.01 -0.27
N THR A 160 -5.52 -17.25 0.48
CA THR A 160 -5.39 -15.81 0.32
C THR A 160 -3.95 -15.44 0.00
N ILE A 161 -3.77 -14.48 -0.91
CA ILE A 161 -2.50 -13.81 -1.16
C ILE A 161 -2.71 -12.32 -0.92
N GLY A 162 -1.98 -11.75 0.05
CA GLY A 162 -2.00 -10.33 0.31
C GLY A 162 -1.07 -9.59 -0.66
N ALA A 163 -1.47 -8.40 -1.09
CA ALA A 163 -0.61 -7.47 -1.80
C ALA A 163 -0.69 -6.09 -1.16
N ARG A 164 0.44 -5.37 -1.09
CA ARG A 164 0.50 -3.98 -0.66
C ARG A 164 1.46 -3.19 -1.54
N TRP A 165 1.32 -1.88 -1.54
CA TRP A 165 2.17 -0.99 -2.33
C TRP A 165 2.51 0.29 -1.59
N ALA A 166 3.66 0.86 -1.97
CA ALA A 166 4.07 2.18 -1.55
C ALA A 166 3.76 3.19 -2.65
N ALA A 167 3.07 4.26 -2.28
CA ALA A 167 2.72 5.34 -3.21
C ALA A 167 2.78 6.68 -2.49
N THR A 168 3.26 7.69 -3.18
CA THR A 168 3.36 9.07 -2.71
C THR A 168 2.86 10.04 -3.78
N ASP A 169 2.47 11.22 -3.34
CA ASP A 169 2.12 12.34 -4.21
C ASP A 169 2.85 13.60 -3.76
N GLU A 170 3.54 14.27 -4.69
CA GLU A 170 4.36 15.45 -4.38
C GLU A 170 3.49 16.66 -3.99
N ASN A 171 2.26 16.74 -4.52
CA ASN A 171 1.29 17.78 -4.16
C ASN A 171 0.58 17.48 -2.82
N GLY A 172 0.68 16.24 -2.32
CA GLY A 172 -0.05 15.77 -1.15
C GLY A 172 -1.50 15.42 -1.46
N ASP A 173 -1.82 15.15 -2.72
CA ASP A 173 -3.17 14.82 -3.14
C ASP A 173 -3.61 13.45 -2.62
N PRO A 174 -4.90 13.29 -2.26
CA PRO A 174 -5.43 11.99 -1.90
C PRO A 174 -5.44 11.07 -3.13
N LEU A 175 -4.93 9.84 -2.96
CA LEU A 175 -4.82 8.87 -4.04
C LEU A 175 -5.93 7.83 -4.00
N VAL A 176 -6.35 7.39 -5.17
CA VAL A 176 -7.16 6.19 -5.38
C VAL A 176 -6.44 5.23 -6.30
N TYR A 177 -6.70 3.92 -6.11
CA TYR A 177 -5.98 2.87 -6.80
C TYR A 177 -6.93 1.97 -7.57
N ARG A 178 -6.48 1.55 -8.74
CA ARG A 178 -7.05 0.44 -9.50
C ARG A 178 -6.07 -0.72 -9.46
N VAL A 179 -6.55 -1.90 -9.12
CA VAL A 179 -5.76 -3.12 -9.03
C VAL A 179 -6.26 -4.14 -10.04
N GLU A 180 -5.36 -4.67 -10.83
CA GLU A 180 -5.63 -5.62 -11.90
C GLU A 180 -4.63 -6.78 -11.81
N ILE A 181 -5.05 -7.97 -12.27
CA ILE A 181 -4.24 -9.18 -12.31
C ILE A 181 -4.22 -9.73 -13.73
N ARG A 182 -3.14 -10.43 -14.10
CA ARG A 182 -3.09 -11.28 -15.30
C ARG A 182 -2.19 -12.50 -15.09
N GLY A 183 -2.43 -13.55 -15.84
CA GLY A 183 -1.46 -14.64 -15.99
C GLY A 183 -0.20 -14.13 -16.68
N LEU A 184 0.97 -14.63 -16.26
CA LEU A 184 2.26 -14.23 -16.83
C LEU A 184 2.28 -14.52 -18.34
N GLY A 185 2.58 -13.48 -19.12
CA GLY A 185 2.57 -13.54 -20.59
C GLY A 185 1.19 -13.40 -21.25
N GLU A 186 0.11 -13.30 -20.50
CA GLU A 186 -1.22 -13.02 -21.05
C GLU A 186 -1.34 -11.55 -21.48
N PRO A 187 -2.07 -11.27 -22.58
CA PRO A 187 -2.20 -9.89 -23.06
C PRO A 187 -3.18 -9.03 -22.24
N ASN A 188 -4.16 -9.65 -21.58
CA ASN A 188 -5.29 -8.94 -20.98
C ASN A 188 -5.16 -8.85 -19.45
N TRP A 189 -5.39 -7.66 -18.93
CA TRP A 189 -5.51 -7.41 -17.50
C TRP A 189 -6.96 -7.56 -17.04
N LEU A 190 -7.17 -8.30 -15.97
CA LEU A 190 -8.47 -8.51 -15.35
C LEU A 190 -8.61 -7.59 -14.12
N PRO A 191 -9.67 -6.77 -14.02
CA PRO A 191 -9.84 -5.89 -12.88
C PRO A 191 -10.19 -6.70 -11.62
N LEU A 192 -9.44 -6.49 -10.54
CA LEU A 192 -9.73 -7.03 -9.21
C LEU A 192 -10.54 -6.04 -8.38
N LYS A 193 -10.05 -4.81 -8.29
CA LYS A 193 -10.72 -3.71 -7.57
C LYS A 193 -10.46 -2.38 -8.26
N ASP A 194 -11.42 -1.48 -8.11
CA ASP A 194 -11.35 -0.11 -8.60
C ASP A 194 -11.67 0.88 -7.47
N LYS A 195 -11.07 2.08 -7.54
CA LYS A 195 -11.25 3.17 -6.56
C LYS A 195 -10.96 2.77 -5.11
N VAL A 196 -9.97 1.91 -4.91
CA VAL A 196 -9.46 1.54 -3.58
C VAL A 196 -8.68 2.72 -3.00
N ARG A 197 -8.86 3.01 -1.73
CA ARG A 197 -8.10 4.06 -1.00
C ARG A 197 -6.98 3.48 -0.15
N GLU A 198 -7.15 2.24 0.25
CA GLU A 198 -6.15 1.47 0.99
C GLU A 198 -4.99 1.12 0.07
N LYS A 199 -3.79 1.06 0.64
CA LYS A 199 -2.57 0.65 -0.08
C LYS A 199 -2.30 -0.85 0.03
N TYR A 200 -3.36 -1.64 0.11
CA TYR A 200 -3.30 -3.11 0.18
C TYR A 200 -4.58 -3.74 -0.35
N ILE A 201 -4.48 -5.01 -0.69
CA ILE A 201 -5.60 -5.85 -1.14
C ILE A 201 -5.33 -7.30 -0.70
N ASP A 202 -6.39 -8.03 -0.41
CA ASP A 202 -6.38 -9.48 -0.27
C ASP A 202 -7.01 -10.11 -1.52
N ILE A 203 -6.31 -11.08 -2.10
CA ILE A 203 -6.70 -11.82 -3.32
C ILE A 203 -7.11 -13.21 -2.88
N ASP A 204 -8.31 -13.65 -3.25
CA ASP A 204 -8.72 -15.04 -3.14
C ASP A 204 -8.01 -15.85 -4.25
N SER A 205 -6.92 -16.53 -3.89
CA SER A 205 -6.13 -17.33 -4.83
C SER A 205 -6.92 -18.52 -5.39
N THR A 206 -7.92 -19.00 -4.66
CA THR A 206 -8.73 -20.15 -5.09
C THR A 206 -9.66 -19.84 -6.26
N ALA A 207 -9.85 -18.54 -6.57
CA ALA A 207 -10.62 -18.10 -7.73
C ALA A 207 -9.84 -18.15 -9.05
N PHE A 208 -8.54 -18.49 -9.01
CA PHE A 208 -7.66 -18.50 -10.17
C PHE A 208 -7.09 -19.89 -10.44
N PRO A 209 -6.91 -20.26 -11.72
CA PRO A 209 -6.14 -21.45 -12.09
C PRO A 209 -4.70 -21.39 -11.60
N ASP A 210 -4.07 -22.54 -11.40
CA ASP A 210 -2.66 -22.64 -11.06
C ASP A 210 -1.78 -22.03 -12.16
N GLY A 211 -0.80 -21.20 -11.77
CA GLY A 211 0.09 -20.52 -12.71
C GLY A 211 0.82 -19.35 -12.08
N GLU A 212 1.68 -18.73 -12.88
CA GLU A 212 2.35 -17.50 -12.52
C GLU A 212 1.48 -16.30 -12.91
N TYR A 213 1.43 -15.30 -12.03
CA TYR A 213 0.61 -14.10 -12.18
C TYR A 213 1.40 -12.84 -11.88
N GLU A 214 0.94 -11.72 -12.39
CA GLU A 214 1.42 -10.37 -12.09
C GLU A 214 0.25 -9.50 -11.65
N LEU A 215 0.52 -8.57 -10.73
CA LEU A 215 -0.40 -7.50 -10.37
C LEU A 215 0.02 -6.20 -11.03
N ARG A 216 -0.97 -5.42 -11.47
CA ARG A 216 -0.79 -4.05 -11.88
C ARG A 216 -1.58 -3.12 -10.96
N VAL A 217 -0.89 -2.15 -10.37
CA VAL A 217 -1.50 -1.08 -9.59
C VAL A 217 -1.38 0.21 -10.36
N THR A 218 -2.50 0.90 -10.55
CA THR A 218 -2.55 2.25 -11.09
C THR A 218 -3.02 3.19 -10.00
N ALA A 219 -2.19 4.14 -9.61
CA ALA A 219 -2.53 5.24 -8.71
C ALA A 219 -3.07 6.41 -9.51
N SER A 220 -4.09 7.10 -8.99
CA SER A 220 -4.65 8.33 -9.55
C SER A 220 -4.87 9.35 -8.43
N ASP A 221 -4.55 10.60 -8.72
CA ASP A 221 -4.80 11.77 -7.88
C ASP A 221 -6.17 12.44 -8.17
N GLU A 222 -7.05 11.73 -8.88
CA GLU A 222 -8.39 12.19 -9.26
C GLU A 222 -9.18 12.86 -8.11
N PRO A 223 -9.13 12.36 -6.85
CA PRO A 223 -9.94 12.97 -5.80
C PRO A 223 -9.48 14.38 -5.36
N GLY A 224 -8.23 14.75 -5.66
CA GLY A 224 -7.65 16.05 -5.31
C GLY A 224 -7.66 17.06 -6.45
N ASN A 225 -7.99 16.63 -7.69
CA ASN A 225 -7.80 17.43 -8.88
C ASN A 225 -9.11 17.69 -9.64
N PRO A 226 -9.21 18.82 -10.38
CA PRO A 226 -10.35 19.09 -11.24
C PRO A 226 -10.53 18.03 -12.33
N GLU A 227 -11.76 17.88 -12.81
CA GLU A 227 -12.08 16.96 -13.88
C GLU A 227 -11.18 17.19 -15.11
N GLY A 228 -10.55 16.12 -15.60
CA GLY A 228 -9.64 16.15 -16.74
C GLY A 228 -8.21 16.65 -16.44
N GLU A 229 -7.88 17.00 -15.18
CA GLU A 229 -6.53 17.39 -14.76
C GLU A 229 -5.84 16.33 -13.90
N ALA A 230 -6.53 15.26 -13.56
CA ALA A 230 -5.98 14.13 -12.81
C ALA A 230 -4.87 13.43 -13.59
N LEU A 231 -3.83 13.03 -12.87
CA LEU A 231 -2.69 12.29 -13.38
C LEU A 231 -2.65 10.89 -12.77
N THR A 232 -1.94 9.99 -13.44
CA THR A 232 -1.83 8.60 -13.00
C THR A 232 -0.41 8.09 -13.11
N ALA A 233 -0.07 7.12 -12.26
CA ALA A 233 1.13 6.30 -12.38
C ALA A 233 0.74 4.83 -12.28
N THR A 234 1.52 3.96 -12.93
CA THR A 234 1.24 2.53 -12.97
C THR A 234 2.52 1.75 -12.68
N LEU A 235 2.40 0.70 -11.88
CA LEU A 235 3.48 -0.23 -11.57
C LEU A 235 2.97 -1.66 -11.70
N VAL A 236 3.84 -2.57 -12.11
CA VAL A 236 3.58 -4.02 -12.19
C VAL A 236 4.47 -4.71 -11.16
N SER A 237 3.93 -5.68 -10.44
CA SER A 237 4.67 -6.48 -9.47
C SER A 237 5.66 -7.44 -10.15
N ASP A 238 6.58 -7.98 -9.37
CA ASP A 238 7.24 -9.22 -9.75
C ASP A 238 6.20 -10.34 -9.89
N PRO A 239 6.48 -11.35 -10.74
CA PRO A 239 5.62 -12.53 -10.87
C PRO A 239 5.52 -13.29 -9.55
N PHE A 240 4.33 -13.84 -9.28
CA PHE A 240 4.07 -14.70 -8.12
C PHE A 240 3.26 -15.92 -8.55
N LEU A 241 3.44 -17.03 -7.83
CA LEU A 241 2.77 -18.30 -8.12
C LEU A 241 1.42 -18.37 -7.40
N ILE A 242 0.42 -18.90 -8.08
CA ILE A 242 -0.81 -19.43 -7.50
C ILE A 242 -0.81 -20.93 -7.73
N ASP A 243 -0.99 -21.70 -6.65
CA ASP A 243 -1.10 -23.14 -6.68
C ASP A 243 -2.17 -23.62 -5.71
N ASN A 244 -3.20 -24.23 -6.25
CA ASN A 244 -4.34 -24.77 -5.50
C ASN A 244 -4.42 -26.31 -5.62
N THR A 245 -3.46 -26.92 -6.32
CA THR A 245 -3.48 -28.36 -6.61
C THR A 245 -2.61 -29.10 -5.61
N PRO A 246 -3.17 -30.10 -4.87
CA PRO A 246 -2.40 -30.87 -3.92
C PRO A 246 -1.39 -31.81 -4.60
N PRO A 247 -0.27 -32.15 -3.93
CA PRO A 247 0.67 -33.14 -4.41
C PRO A 247 0.01 -34.50 -4.71
N VAL A 248 0.50 -35.21 -5.68
CA VAL A 248 0.04 -36.58 -6.05
C VAL A 248 0.89 -37.61 -5.33
N ILE A 249 0.24 -38.55 -4.62
CA ILE A 249 0.87 -39.70 -3.99
C ILE A 249 0.83 -40.88 -4.90
N GLY A 250 2.00 -41.34 -5.37
CA GLY A 250 2.15 -42.52 -6.24
C GLY A 250 2.88 -43.67 -5.56
N GLY A 251 2.72 -44.88 -6.07
CA GLY A 251 3.49 -46.06 -5.66
C GLY A 251 3.38 -46.45 -4.18
N LEU A 252 2.31 -46.05 -3.48
CA LEU A 252 2.13 -46.31 -2.06
C LEU A 252 2.02 -47.82 -1.77
N THR A 253 2.98 -48.34 -1.04
CA THR A 253 3.08 -49.79 -0.69
C THR A 253 3.41 -49.97 0.79
N ALA A 254 2.93 -51.05 1.38
CA ALA A 254 3.28 -51.51 2.71
C ALA A 254 3.69 -52.97 2.67
N THR A 255 4.93 -53.26 3.04
CA THR A 255 5.49 -54.63 3.01
C THR A 255 5.97 -55.01 4.39
N ARG A 256 5.68 -56.26 4.83
CA ARG A 256 6.23 -56.80 6.07
C ARG A 256 7.74 -57.05 5.95
N SER A 257 8.47 -56.71 6.99
CA SER A 257 9.88 -57.01 7.16
C SER A 257 10.13 -57.58 8.57
N ALA A 258 11.31 -58.08 8.83
CA ALA A 258 11.69 -58.59 10.15
C ALA A 258 11.65 -57.48 11.23
N SER A 259 11.82 -56.22 10.86
CA SER A 259 11.83 -55.04 11.76
C SER A 259 10.49 -54.35 11.89
N GLY A 260 9.48 -54.76 11.10
CA GLY A 260 8.16 -54.12 11.08
C GLY A 260 7.53 -54.04 9.72
N VAL A 261 6.72 -53.03 9.53
CA VAL A 261 6.08 -52.75 8.22
C VAL A 261 6.81 -51.59 7.54
N ARG A 262 7.40 -51.87 6.40
CA ARG A 262 8.07 -50.87 5.56
C ARG A 262 7.02 -50.25 4.61
N VAL A 263 6.86 -48.92 4.72
CA VAL A 263 5.94 -48.14 3.87
C VAL A 263 6.78 -47.25 2.96
N ARG A 264 6.42 -47.29 1.66
CA ARG A 264 7.08 -46.50 0.63
C ARG A 264 6.04 -45.81 -0.22
N TRP A 265 6.36 -44.60 -0.63
CA TRP A 265 5.59 -43.85 -1.63
C TRP A 265 6.49 -42.84 -2.32
N HIS A 266 6.06 -42.42 -3.48
CA HIS A 266 6.55 -41.28 -4.22
C HIS A 266 5.53 -40.17 -4.11
N ALA A 267 5.96 -38.94 -3.97
CA ALA A 267 5.12 -37.76 -3.99
C ALA A 267 5.62 -36.80 -5.08
N GLN A 268 4.69 -36.22 -5.83
CA GLN A 268 5.01 -35.28 -6.90
C GLN A 268 4.00 -34.16 -6.92
N ASP A 269 4.52 -32.93 -7.06
CA ASP A 269 3.74 -31.74 -7.35
C ASP A 269 4.16 -31.13 -8.69
N ALA A 270 3.21 -30.45 -9.35
CA ALA A 270 3.47 -29.89 -10.68
C ALA A 270 4.07 -28.48 -10.64
N ARG A 271 3.93 -27.77 -9.51
CA ARG A 271 4.20 -26.34 -9.41
C ARG A 271 4.99 -25.92 -8.18
N SER A 272 4.69 -26.55 -7.06
CA SER A 272 5.19 -26.12 -5.75
C SER A 272 5.99 -27.24 -5.07
N ASN A 273 6.93 -26.87 -4.19
CA ASN A 273 7.78 -27.84 -3.52
C ASN A 273 7.00 -28.58 -2.43
N ILE A 274 7.30 -29.87 -2.30
CA ILE A 274 6.82 -30.66 -1.19
C ILE A 274 7.58 -30.24 0.06
N THR A 275 6.87 -29.82 1.09
CA THR A 275 7.47 -29.32 2.34
C THR A 275 7.31 -30.28 3.51
N ARG A 276 6.30 -31.17 3.46
CA ARG A 276 6.02 -32.05 4.59
C ARG A 276 5.36 -33.36 4.16
N ALA A 277 5.82 -34.44 4.74
CA ALA A 277 5.13 -35.72 4.70
C ALA A 277 4.97 -36.31 6.09
N GLU A 278 3.85 -36.99 6.30
CA GLU A 278 3.47 -37.57 7.58
C GLU A 278 2.76 -38.91 7.36
N TYR A 279 2.80 -39.79 8.38
CA TYR A 279 1.97 -40.98 8.42
C TYR A 279 1.13 -41.03 9.70
N SER A 280 -0.01 -41.70 9.63
CA SER A 280 -0.88 -42.03 10.77
C SER A 280 -1.27 -43.50 10.73
N ILE A 281 -1.44 -44.11 11.89
CA ILE A 281 -1.88 -45.49 12.06
C ILE A 281 -3.29 -45.50 12.64
N ASN A 282 -4.23 -46.11 11.93
CA ASN A 282 -5.63 -46.22 12.36
C ASN A 282 -6.29 -44.87 12.73
N GLY A 283 -5.88 -43.77 12.06
CA GLY A 283 -6.38 -42.42 12.36
C GLY A 283 -5.84 -41.79 13.65
N GLY A 284 -4.74 -42.33 14.21
CA GLY A 284 -4.03 -41.72 15.35
C GLY A 284 -3.25 -40.47 14.97
N GLU A 285 -2.32 -40.09 15.84
CA GLU A 285 -1.49 -38.90 15.62
C GLU A 285 -0.67 -39.01 14.33
N TRP A 286 -0.53 -37.87 13.63
CA TRP A 286 0.35 -37.73 12.49
C TRP A 286 1.81 -37.65 12.92
N LYS A 287 2.68 -38.42 12.29
CA LYS A 287 4.11 -38.48 12.55
C LYS A 287 4.88 -38.08 11.31
N LEU A 288 5.80 -37.15 11.45
CA LEU A 288 6.64 -36.65 10.37
C LEU A 288 7.52 -37.76 9.79
N VAL A 289 7.73 -37.71 8.48
CA VAL A 289 8.64 -38.57 7.72
C VAL A 289 9.56 -37.68 6.90
N ALA A 290 10.86 -37.85 7.09
CA ALA A 290 11.84 -37.22 6.20
C ALA A 290 11.88 -37.98 4.85
N PRO A 291 12.06 -37.28 3.72
CA PRO A 291 12.29 -37.93 2.43
C PRO A 291 13.62 -38.69 2.43
N VAL A 292 13.77 -39.57 1.46
CA VAL A 292 15.03 -40.35 1.29
C VAL A 292 16.23 -39.42 1.07
N GLY A 293 16.02 -38.25 0.43
CA GLY A 293 17.04 -37.22 0.24
C GLY A 293 17.41 -36.43 1.50
N GLY A 294 16.58 -36.49 2.56
CA GLY A 294 16.80 -35.83 3.86
C GLY A 294 16.14 -34.44 4.01
N LEU A 295 15.92 -33.70 2.93
CA LEU A 295 15.23 -32.42 2.91
C LEU A 295 14.00 -32.51 2.01
N SER A 296 12.90 -31.90 2.44
CA SER A 296 11.69 -31.73 1.61
C SER A 296 11.71 -30.32 1.01
N ASP A 297 12.26 -30.17 -0.17
CA ASP A 297 12.45 -28.90 -0.87
C ASP A 297 12.37 -29.02 -2.40
N SER A 298 11.71 -30.05 -2.88
CA SER A 298 11.69 -30.43 -4.29
C SER A 298 10.24 -30.68 -4.77
N LEU A 299 10.03 -30.57 -6.07
CA LEU A 299 8.74 -30.93 -6.71
C LEU A 299 8.45 -32.42 -6.60
N GLU A 300 9.47 -33.26 -6.44
CA GLU A 300 9.34 -34.72 -6.37
C GLU A 300 10.15 -35.22 -5.18
N GLU A 301 9.54 -36.10 -4.37
CA GLU A 301 10.18 -36.69 -3.19
C GLU A 301 9.82 -38.17 -3.04
N ASP A 302 10.83 -38.96 -2.66
CA ASP A 302 10.67 -40.37 -2.29
C ASP A 302 10.68 -40.56 -0.78
N TYR A 303 9.78 -41.39 -0.29
CA TYR A 303 9.65 -41.68 1.14
C TYR A 303 9.79 -43.16 1.43
N ASP A 304 10.49 -43.50 2.50
CA ASP A 304 10.73 -44.89 2.95
C ASP A 304 10.80 -44.93 4.48
N VAL A 305 9.75 -45.40 5.13
CA VAL A 305 9.67 -45.47 6.59
C VAL A 305 9.38 -46.87 7.07
N THR A 306 10.02 -47.32 8.14
CA THR A 306 9.74 -48.62 8.80
C THR A 306 8.98 -48.33 10.10
N ILE A 307 7.76 -48.87 10.18
CA ILE A 307 6.85 -48.79 11.33
C ILE A 307 6.99 -50.11 12.14
N PRO A 308 7.20 -50.06 13.48
CA PRO A 308 7.31 -51.29 14.30
C PRO A 308 6.04 -52.20 14.12
N ALA A 309 6.27 -53.51 14.01
CA ALA A 309 5.24 -54.50 13.75
C ALA A 309 4.08 -54.46 14.77
N ALA A 310 4.41 -54.25 16.05
CA ALA A 310 3.38 -54.17 17.13
C ALA A 310 2.34 -53.01 16.93
N ALA A 311 2.73 -51.99 16.16
CA ALA A 311 1.84 -50.83 15.90
C ALA A 311 1.14 -50.93 14.53
N ALA A 312 1.68 -51.72 13.60
CA ALA A 312 1.25 -51.69 12.19
C ALA A 312 0.66 -52.98 11.68
N ASP A 313 0.64 -54.06 12.46
CA ASP A 313 0.09 -55.35 12.00
C ASP A 313 -1.42 -55.30 11.77
N GLY A 314 -1.81 -55.50 10.52
CA GLY A 314 -3.22 -55.39 10.10
C GLY A 314 -3.81 -53.99 10.15
N ALA A 315 -3.00 -52.98 10.50
CA ALA A 315 -3.47 -51.61 10.63
C ALA A 315 -3.63 -50.92 9.27
N MET A 316 -4.51 -49.94 9.23
CA MET A 316 -4.58 -48.94 8.16
C MET A 316 -3.46 -47.91 8.39
N ILE A 317 -2.62 -47.75 7.40
CA ILE A 317 -1.59 -46.71 7.40
C ILE A 317 -2.01 -45.66 6.39
N ALA A 318 -2.24 -44.44 6.86
CA ALA A 318 -2.46 -43.25 6.06
C ALA A 318 -1.17 -42.48 5.92
N VAL A 319 -0.88 -41.94 4.75
CA VAL A 319 0.20 -41.00 4.49
C VAL A 319 -0.40 -39.68 4.00
N ARG A 320 0.14 -38.57 4.46
CA ARG A 320 -0.24 -37.23 4.03
C ARG A 320 0.99 -36.50 3.50
N VAL A 321 0.85 -35.84 2.37
CA VAL A 321 1.88 -35.01 1.77
C VAL A 321 1.33 -33.61 1.59
N THR A 322 2.12 -32.60 1.92
CA THR A 322 1.76 -31.19 1.88
C THR A 322 2.84 -30.41 1.14
N ASP A 323 2.45 -29.52 0.27
CA ASP A 323 3.31 -28.57 -0.45
C ASP A 323 3.55 -27.26 0.35
N ASP A 324 4.25 -26.28 -0.24
CA ASP A 324 4.49 -24.97 0.37
C ASP A 324 3.31 -23.98 0.20
N PHE A 325 2.24 -24.39 -0.48
CA PHE A 325 0.95 -23.69 -0.53
C PHE A 325 -0.10 -24.27 0.44
N ASP A 326 0.31 -25.19 1.35
CA ASP A 326 -0.57 -25.90 2.27
C ASP A 326 -1.66 -26.73 1.59
N ASN A 327 -1.50 -27.10 0.29
CA ASN A 327 -2.35 -28.09 -0.31
C ASN A 327 -1.89 -29.47 0.12
N SER A 328 -2.81 -30.35 0.46
CA SER A 328 -2.49 -31.66 1.01
C SER A 328 -3.27 -32.76 0.36
N SER A 329 -2.60 -33.88 0.07
CA SER A 329 -3.24 -35.13 -0.31
C SER A 329 -3.04 -36.22 0.75
N VAL A 330 -3.95 -37.19 0.78
CA VAL A 330 -3.88 -38.31 1.71
C VAL A 330 -4.05 -39.63 0.94
N GLY A 331 -3.07 -40.51 1.09
CA GLY A 331 -3.14 -41.90 0.60
C GLY A 331 -3.32 -42.89 1.75
N ARG A 332 -3.80 -44.09 1.49
CA ARG A 332 -3.89 -45.16 2.50
C ARG A 332 -3.46 -46.51 1.95
N VAL A 333 -2.87 -47.31 2.83
CA VAL A 333 -2.46 -48.70 2.53
C VAL A 333 -2.65 -49.58 3.77
N TYR A 334 -2.83 -50.85 3.55
CA TYR A 334 -2.88 -51.85 4.61
C TYR A 334 -1.67 -52.77 4.51
N ALA A 335 -1.05 -53.03 5.65
CA ALA A 335 0.00 -54.05 5.69
C ALA A 335 -0.60 -55.41 5.37
N LYS A 336 -0.25 -55.99 4.21
CA LYS A 336 -0.68 -57.32 3.88
C LYS A 336 -0.02 -58.32 4.82
N PRO A 337 -0.76 -59.37 5.27
CA PRO A 337 -0.23 -60.44 6.13
C PRO A 337 0.94 -61.17 5.51
#